data_1afeb9d27e7176a1c667149b9815406c
#
_entry.id   1afeb9d27e7176a1c667149b9815406c
#
_cell.length_a   1.000
_cell.length_b   1.000
_cell.length_c   1.000
_cell.angle_alpha   90.00
_cell.angle_beta   90.00
_cell.angle_gamma   90.00
#
_symmetry.space_group_name_H-M   'P 1'
#
loop_
_entity.id
_entity.type
_entity.pdbx_description
1 polymer ?
#
loop_
_entity_poly.entity_id
_entity_poly.type
_entity_poly.pdbx_seq_one_letter_code
_entity_poly.pdbx_strand_id
1 'polypeptide(L)'
;MSKHNKTTDVVAAVDNVIRSRTTVRAFRSDPVSRSQLVEILDVARMAPSNFNSQPWRVHVLEGAAKRGLSEAISRAHSANTHPPFSPFPQTPPPDCAARVDDFGRRYYAALGIDRADMAARARQTGRNFLFFGAPVGFIFTIDATLTKHSWLDFGLFIQNVMLAAHGRSLATCPQVSFVRFQSIIADHLKLAPEEAVACGMSLGYADEQAAVNHLAMPREPLDAFTRWHGFDE
;
A
#
# COMPACT_ATOMS: atom_id res chain seq x y z
N MET A 1 -25.91 -26.04 15.29
CA MET A 1 -24.88 -25.92 14.21
C MET A 1 -23.60 -26.57 14.71
N SER A 2 -23.10 -27.57 14.01
CA SER A 2 -21.91 -28.37 14.40
C SER A 2 -20.66 -27.50 14.40
N LYS A 3 -19.71 -27.77 15.34
CA LYS A 3 -18.38 -27.11 15.41
C LYS A 3 -17.62 -27.20 14.06
N HIS A 4 -17.82 -28.27 13.33
CA HIS A 4 -17.17 -28.50 12.01
C HIS A 4 -17.62 -27.48 10.95
N ASN A 5 -18.92 -27.14 10.90
CA ASN A 5 -19.45 -26.16 9.94
C ASN A 5 -18.88 -24.74 10.19
N LYS A 6 -18.74 -24.33 11.48
CA LYS A 6 -18.17 -23.02 11.85
C LYS A 6 -16.70 -22.86 11.43
N THR A 7 -15.90 -23.93 11.54
CA THR A 7 -14.48 -23.89 11.15
C THR A 7 -14.34 -23.73 9.62
N THR A 8 -15.13 -24.43 8.84
CA THR A 8 -15.15 -24.32 7.38
C THR A 8 -15.54 -22.92 6.92
N ASP A 9 -16.53 -22.30 7.57
CA ASP A 9 -16.97 -20.93 7.26
C ASP A 9 -15.87 -19.90 7.55
N VAL A 10 -15.12 -20.06 8.65
CA VAL A 10 -14.01 -19.17 9.00
C VAL A 10 -12.86 -19.28 8.00
N VAL A 11 -12.46 -20.49 7.61
CA VAL A 11 -11.40 -20.71 6.60
C VAL A 11 -11.80 -20.04 5.29
N ALA A 12 -13.01 -20.29 4.81
CA ALA A 12 -13.50 -19.70 3.56
C ALA A 12 -13.53 -18.16 3.62
N ALA A 13 -13.92 -17.57 4.74
CA ALA A 13 -13.95 -16.12 4.92
C ALA A 13 -12.55 -15.51 4.88
N VAL A 14 -11.59 -16.11 5.60
CA VAL A 14 -10.19 -15.65 5.63
C VAL A 14 -9.56 -15.76 4.24
N ASP A 15 -9.69 -16.90 3.58
CA ASP A 15 -9.17 -17.14 2.24
C ASP A 15 -9.75 -16.13 1.23
N ASN A 16 -11.06 -15.90 1.30
CA ASN A 16 -11.72 -14.96 0.40
C ASN A 16 -11.17 -13.53 0.57
N VAL A 17 -11.03 -13.03 1.79
CA VAL A 17 -10.48 -11.69 2.06
C VAL A 17 -9.05 -11.57 1.53
N ILE A 18 -8.21 -12.59 1.73
CA ILE A 18 -6.83 -12.58 1.25
C ILE A 18 -6.76 -12.62 -0.28
N ARG A 19 -7.54 -13.50 -0.93
CA ARG A 19 -7.51 -13.72 -2.38
C ARG A 19 -8.15 -12.59 -3.17
N SER A 20 -9.24 -12.00 -2.67
CA SER A 20 -9.99 -10.95 -3.37
C SER A 20 -9.40 -9.54 -3.19
N ARG A 21 -8.57 -9.30 -2.16
CA ARG A 21 -7.93 -8.02 -1.96
C ARG A 21 -7.02 -7.66 -3.14
N THR A 22 -7.28 -6.51 -3.74
CA THR A 22 -6.45 -5.93 -4.82
C THR A 22 -5.93 -4.55 -4.43
N THR A 23 -4.98 -4.03 -5.18
CA THR A 23 -4.49 -2.65 -5.02
C THR A 23 -5.27 -1.72 -5.94
N VAL A 24 -6.06 -0.83 -5.33
CA VAL A 24 -6.96 0.10 -6.03
C VAL A 24 -6.26 1.44 -6.29
N ARG A 25 -6.38 1.98 -7.52
CA ARG A 25 -5.71 3.22 -7.95
C ARG A 25 -6.66 4.24 -8.59
N ALA A 26 -7.95 4.10 -8.31
CA ALA A 26 -8.98 5.10 -8.57
C ALA A 26 -10.06 4.93 -7.49
N PHE A 27 -10.37 6.01 -6.79
CA PHE A 27 -11.30 5.99 -5.67
C PHE A 27 -12.44 6.96 -5.91
N ARG A 28 -13.61 6.61 -5.35
CA ARG A 28 -14.75 7.50 -5.23
C ARG A 28 -14.49 8.52 -4.12
N SER A 29 -15.19 9.65 -4.17
CA SER A 29 -15.08 10.72 -3.18
C SER A 29 -15.93 10.50 -1.91
N ASP A 30 -16.61 9.36 -1.82
CA ASP A 30 -17.47 9.04 -0.66
C ASP A 30 -16.64 9.07 0.63
N PRO A 31 -17.12 9.76 1.67
CA PRO A 31 -16.39 9.90 2.92
C PRO A 31 -16.25 8.56 3.65
N VAL A 32 -15.15 8.40 4.36
CA VAL A 32 -14.91 7.28 5.28
C VAL A 32 -14.95 7.84 6.70
N SER A 33 -15.82 7.30 7.53
CA SER A 33 -15.99 7.82 8.89
C SER A 33 -14.76 7.51 9.78
N ARG A 34 -14.50 8.36 10.76
CA ARG A 34 -13.45 8.12 11.76
C ARG A 34 -13.68 6.81 12.51
N SER A 35 -14.92 6.42 12.78
CA SER A 35 -15.23 5.14 13.44
C SER A 35 -14.79 3.95 12.63
N GLN A 36 -15.01 3.94 11.31
CA GLN A 36 -14.51 2.88 10.43
C GLN A 36 -12.98 2.80 10.45
N LEU A 37 -12.28 3.95 10.46
CA LEU A 37 -10.82 3.99 10.53
C LEU A 37 -10.30 3.46 11.86
N VAL A 38 -10.96 3.80 12.98
CA VAL A 38 -10.64 3.27 14.31
C VAL A 38 -10.82 1.75 14.34
N GLU A 39 -11.91 1.21 13.83
CA GLU A 39 -12.13 -0.24 13.77
C GLU A 39 -11.07 -0.96 12.94
N ILE A 40 -10.66 -0.38 11.80
CA ILE A 40 -9.60 -0.94 10.96
C ILE A 40 -8.28 -0.98 11.71
N LEU A 41 -7.89 0.13 12.34
CA LEU A 41 -6.62 0.23 13.05
C LEU A 41 -6.61 -0.61 14.33
N ASP A 42 -7.75 -0.74 15.02
CA ASP A 42 -7.89 -1.58 16.21
C ASP A 42 -7.67 -3.07 15.89
N VAL A 43 -8.22 -3.55 14.78
CA VAL A 43 -7.95 -4.91 14.31
C VAL A 43 -6.51 -5.03 13.81
N ALA A 44 -6.01 -4.04 13.07
CA ALA A 44 -4.67 -4.10 12.48
C ALA A 44 -3.56 -4.16 13.52
N ARG A 45 -3.72 -3.49 14.68
CA ARG A 45 -2.74 -3.52 15.79
C ARG A 45 -2.51 -4.89 16.41
N MET A 46 -3.35 -5.89 16.07
CA MET A 46 -3.15 -7.28 16.47
C MET A 46 -2.05 -7.98 15.65
N ALA A 47 -1.36 -7.27 14.75
CA ALA A 47 -0.20 -7.78 14.06
C ALA A 47 0.89 -8.23 15.06
N PRO A 48 1.52 -9.39 14.85
CA PRO A 48 2.65 -9.79 15.68
C PRO A 48 3.85 -8.88 15.43
N SER A 49 4.69 -8.74 16.46
CA SER A 49 5.99 -8.07 16.35
C SER A 49 7.00 -8.71 17.27
N ASN A 50 8.27 -8.59 16.92
CA ASN A 50 9.37 -9.15 17.69
C ASN A 50 9.38 -8.56 19.12
N PHE A 51 9.32 -9.41 20.15
CA PHE A 51 9.17 -9.02 21.55
C PHE A 51 7.98 -8.07 21.83
N ASN A 52 6.94 -8.11 20.98
CA ASN A 52 5.80 -7.20 21.07
C ASN A 52 6.18 -5.70 20.97
N SER A 53 7.20 -5.41 20.20
CA SER A 53 7.78 -4.05 20.07
C SER A 53 6.86 -3.02 19.39
N GLN A 54 5.91 -3.48 18.56
CA GLN A 54 4.88 -2.66 17.92
C GLN A 54 5.45 -1.38 17.28
N PRO A 55 6.35 -1.49 16.29
CA PRO A 55 7.19 -0.39 15.81
C PRO A 55 6.47 0.63 14.91
N TRP A 56 5.21 0.42 14.65
CA TRP A 56 4.41 1.23 13.71
C TRP A 56 3.88 2.51 14.34
N ARG A 57 3.94 3.60 13.56
CA ARG A 57 3.23 4.85 13.81
C ARG A 57 2.38 5.18 12.59
N VAL A 58 1.21 5.79 12.79
CA VAL A 58 0.24 6.05 11.72
C VAL A 58 -0.26 7.47 11.80
N HIS A 59 -0.07 8.24 10.73
CA HIS A 59 -0.65 9.56 10.54
C HIS A 59 -1.83 9.43 9.58
N VAL A 60 -3.02 9.74 10.06
CA VAL A 60 -4.26 9.66 9.28
C VAL A 60 -4.61 11.05 8.77
N LEU A 61 -4.81 11.17 7.47
CA LEU A 61 -5.00 12.44 6.77
C LEU A 61 -6.34 12.46 6.03
N GLU A 62 -7.09 13.53 6.25
CA GLU A 62 -8.34 13.83 5.57
C GLU A 62 -8.46 15.34 5.29
N GLY A 63 -9.34 15.73 4.41
CA GLY A 63 -9.74 17.12 4.20
C GLY A 63 -8.55 18.04 3.92
N ALA A 64 -8.44 19.14 4.66
CA ALA A 64 -7.42 20.17 4.46
C ALA A 64 -6.00 19.66 4.72
N ALA A 65 -5.79 18.80 5.73
CA ALA A 65 -4.49 18.23 6.05
C ALA A 65 -3.96 17.37 4.90
N LYS A 66 -4.80 16.49 4.33
CA LYS A 66 -4.44 15.68 3.16
C LYS A 66 -4.17 16.55 1.93
N ARG A 67 -5.03 17.53 1.65
CA ARG A 67 -4.84 18.44 0.49
C ARG A 67 -3.54 19.21 0.59
N GLY A 68 -3.24 19.82 1.73
CA GLY A 68 -2.03 20.60 1.93
C GLY A 68 -0.76 19.78 1.72
N LEU A 69 -0.70 18.54 2.27
CA LEU A 69 0.41 17.62 2.02
C LEU A 69 0.51 17.25 0.54
N SER A 70 -0.60 16.88 -0.10
CA SER A 70 -0.65 16.53 -1.51
C SER A 70 -0.16 17.66 -2.41
N GLU A 71 -0.55 18.90 -2.15
CA GLU A 71 -0.11 20.08 -2.89
C GLU A 71 1.39 20.35 -2.72
N ALA A 72 1.91 20.22 -1.49
CA ALA A 72 3.33 20.41 -1.22
C ALA A 72 4.19 19.38 -1.97
N ILE A 73 3.80 18.11 -1.90
CA ILE A 73 4.50 17.04 -2.61
C ILE A 73 4.35 17.18 -4.14
N SER A 74 3.16 17.52 -4.63
CA SER A 74 2.93 17.68 -6.08
C SER A 74 3.76 18.81 -6.67
N ARG A 75 3.93 19.92 -5.95
CA ARG A 75 4.84 21.01 -6.38
C ARG A 75 6.29 20.52 -6.50
N ALA A 76 6.80 19.82 -5.48
CA ALA A 76 8.15 19.29 -5.49
C ALA A 76 8.34 18.22 -6.58
N HIS A 77 7.33 17.38 -6.81
CA HIS A 77 7.34 16.38 -7.86
C HIS A 77 7.39 17.01 -9.26
N SER A 78 6.56 18.01 -9.51
CA SER A 78 6.51 18.72 -10.81
C SER A 78 7.78 19.52 -11.07
N ALA A 79 8.39 20.10 -10.04
CA ALA A 79 9.65 20.81 -10.13
C ALA A 79 10.88 19.87 -10.16
N ASN A 80 10.69 18.56 -9.99
CA ASN A 80 11.76 17.55 -9.86
C ASN A 80 12.80 17.90 -8.78
N THR A 81 12.33 18.49 -7.67
CA THR A 81 13.17 18.93 -6.53
C THR A 81 13.22 17.90 -5.41
N HIS A 82 13.19 16.62 -5.74
CA HIS A 82 13.27 15.50 -4.80
C HIS A 82 14.44 14.58 -5.15
N PRO A 83 14.98 13.84 -4.17
CA PRO A 83 16.02 12.86 -4.43
C PRO A 83 15.56 11.77 -5.41
N PRO A 84 16.47 11.23 -6.23
CA PRO A 84 16.19 10.01 -6.96
C PRO A 84 15.75 8.90 -5.99
N PHE A 85 14.72 8.15 -6.36
CA PHE A 85 14.22 7.05 -5.55
C PHE A 85 13.86 5.86 -6.45
N SER A 86 14.33 4.69 -6.07
CA SER A 86 13.87 3.40 -6.59
C SER A 86 13.64 2.46 -5.42
N PRO A 87 12.50 1.75 -5.37
CA PRO A 87 12.27 0.71 -4.36
C PRO A 87 13.11 -0.56 -4.62
N PHE A 88 13.80 -0.61 -5.77
CA PHE A 88 14.61 -1.74 -6.19
C PHE A 88 16.08 -1.34 -6.28
N PRO A 89 17.02 -2.30 -6.12
CA PRO A 89 18.42 -2.08 -6.40
C PRO A 89 18.62 -1.72 -7.86
N GLN A 90 19.77 -1.14 -8.20
CA GLN A 90 20.11 -0.75 -9.57
C GLN A 90 20.03 -1.95 -10.55
N THR A 91 20.41 -3.14 -10.07
CA THR A 91 20.30 -4.40 -10.81
C THR A 91 19.49 -5.38 -9.97
N PRO A 92 18.15 -5.44 -10.15
CA PRO A 92 17.33 -6.42 -9.46
C PRO A 92 17.54 -7.84 -10.04
N PRO A 93 17.23 -8.89 -9.29
CA PRO A 93 17.22 -10.25 -9.83
C PRO A 93 16.36 -10.34 -11.11
N PRO A 94 16.80 -11.12 -12.12
CA PRO A 94 16.14 -11.15 -13.45
C PRO A 94 14.65 -11.47 -13.41
N ASP A 95 14.25 -12.42 -12.58
CA ASP A 95 12.85 -12.81 -12.39
C ASP A 95 12.01 -11.71 -11.73
N CYS A 96 12.61 -10.96 -10.77
CA CYS A 96 12.00 -9.76 -10.21
C CYS A 96 11.82 -8.66 -11.26
N ALA A 97 12.86 -8.41 -12.08
CA ALA A 97 12.82 -7.42 -13.15
C ALA A 97 11.72 -7.74 -14.17
N ALA A 98 11.58 -9.01 -14.56
CA ALA A 98 10.56 -9.47 -15.49
C ALA A 98 9.12 -9.22 -14.94
N ARG A 99 8.89 -9.51 -13.66
CA ARG A 99 7.59 -9.24 -13.00
C ARG A 99 7.28 -7.75 -12.91
N VAL A 100 8.29 -6.91 -12.65
CA VAL A 100 8.15 -5.44 -12.62
C VAL A 100 7.80 -4.90 -14.01
N ASP A 101 8.45 -5.39 -15.07
CA ASP A 101 8.13 -4.98 -16.45
C ASP A 101 6.71 -5.43 -16.86
N ASP A 102 6.31 -6.66 -16.52
CA ASP A 102 4.96 -7.17 -16.78
C ASP A 102 3.90 -6.32 -16.04
N PHE A 103 4.14 -5.97 -14.77
CA PHE A 103 3.28 -5.04 -14.06
C PHE A 103 3.15 -3.70 -14.79
N GLY A 104 4.26 -3.10 -15.18
CA GLY A 104 4.27 -1.81 -15.89
C GLY A 104 3.48 -1.88 -17.21
N ARG A 105 3.69 -2.93 -17.99
CA ARG A 105 3.00 -3.16 -19.27
C ARG A 105 1.48 -3.24 -19.06
N ARG A 106 1.00 -4.08 -18.15
CA ARG A 106 -0.43 -4.24 -17.83
C ARG A 106 -1.04 -2.97 -17.27
N TYR A 107 -0.32 -2.32 -16.35
CA TYR A 107 -0.79 -1.11 -15.68
C TYR A 107 -1.03 0.05 -16.65
N TYR A 108 -0.05 0.36 -17.50
CA TYR A 108 -0.18 1.43 -18.47
C TYR A 108 -1.15 1.08 -19.60
N ALA A 109 -1.23 -0.18 -20.01
CA ALA A 109 -2.24 -0.63 -20.97
C ALA A 109 -3.67 -0.42 -20.46
N ALA A 110 -3.95 -0.75 -19.18
CA ALA A 110 -5.27 -0.53 -18.58
C ALA A 110 -5.64 0.96 -18.48
N LEU A 111 -4.65 1.84 -18.48
CA LEU A 111 -4.84 3.30 -18.47
C LEU A 111 -4.88 3.91 -19.87
N GLY A 112 -4.68 3.11 -20.94
CA GLY A 112 -4.55 3.61 -22.29
C GLY A 112 -3.32 4.51 -22.50
N ILE A 113 -2.27 4.33 -21.70
CA ILE A 113 -1.04 5.14 -21.75
C ILE A 113 0.03 4.36 -22.52
N ASP A 114 0.46 4.91 -23.65
CA ASP A 114 1.55 4.34 -24.44
C ASP A 114 2.89 4.33 -23.68
N ARG A 115 3.72 3.31 -23.99
CA ARG A 115 5.04 3.17 -23.37
C ARG A 115 5.96 4.36 -23.65
N ALA A 116 5.82 4.97 -24.84
CA ALA A 116 6.61 6.12 -25.26
C ALA A 116 6.08 7.46 -24.74
N ASP A 117 4.82 7.52 -24.25
CA ASP A 117 4.25 8.74 -23.68
C ASP A 117 4.77 8.99 -22.25
N MET A 118 6.00 9.49 -22.17
CA MET A 118 6.64 9.80 -20.90
C MET A 118 5.90 10.88 -20.11
N ALA A 119 5.22 11.80 -20.79
CA ALA A 119 4.47 12.87 -20.13
C ALA A 119 3.20 12.33 -19.46
N ALA A 120 2.43 11.47 -20.13
CA ALA A 120 1.28 10.81 -19.52
C ALA A 120 1.69 9.89 -18.36
N ARG A 121 2.81 9.16 -18.50
CA ARG A 121 3.37 8.33 -17.43
C ARG A 121 3.79 9.15 -16.20
N ALA A 122 4.43 10.31 -16.41
CA ALA A 122 4.78 11.22 -15.33
C ALA A 122 3.53 11.78 -14.63
N ARG A 123 2.51 12.21 -15.39
CA ARG A 123 1.22 12.63 -14.82
C ARG A 123 0.57 11.51 -13.98
N GLN A 124 0.57 10.29 -14.50
CA GLN A 124 0.01 9.14 -13.77
C GLN A 124 0.81 8.83 -12.50
N THR A 125 2.15 8.94 -12.55
CA THR A 125 2.99 8.81 -11.35
C THR A 125 2.64 9.87 -10.31
N GLY A 126 2.38 11.10 -10.73
CA GLY A 126 1.96 12.19 -9.85
C GLY A 126 0.65 11.92 -9.08
N ARG A 127 -0.25 11.09 -9.63
CA ARG A 127 -1.50 10.70 -8.94
C ARG A 127 -1.26 9.95 -7.62
N ASN A 128 -0.10 9.32 -7.44
CA ASN A 128 0.27 8.76 -6.14
C ASN A 128 0.17 9.80 -5.03
N PHE A 129 0.63 11.02 -5.30
CA PHE A 129 0.72 12.09 -4.29
C PHE A 129 -0.60 12.82 -4.06
N LEU A 130 -1.60 12.51 -4.88
CA LEU A 130 -3.00 12.87 -4.69
C LEU A 130 -3.79 11.73 -4.06
N PHE A 131 -3.10 10.69 -3.53
CA PHE A 131 -3.71 9.47 -3.01
C PHE A 131 -4.70 8.82 -3.99
N PHE A 132 -4.46 8.93 -5.30
CA PHE A 132 -5.36 8.45 -6.35
C PHE A 132 -6.82 8.92 -6.24
N GLY A 133 -7.06 10.05 -5.56
CA GLY A 133 -8.40 10.59 -5.31
C GLY A 133 -9.11 10.04 -4.06
N ALA A 134 -8.50 9.13 -3.31
CA ALA A 134 -9.06 8.59 -2.09
C ALA A 134 -9.41 9.68 -1.06
N PRO A 135 -10.52 9.57 -0.32
CA PRO A 135 -10.90 10.52 0.73
C PRO A 135 -9.89 10.54 1.88
N VAL A 136 -9.30 9.39 2.22
CA VAL A 136 -8.33 9.25 3.31
C VAL A 136 -6.96 8.87 2.76
N GLY A 137 -5.92 9.50 3.32
CA GLY A 137 -4.53 9.14 3.15
C GLY A 137 -3.90 8.74 4.48
N PHE A 138 -3.09 7.70 4.48
CA PHE A 138 -2.21 7.37 5.59
C PHE A 138 -0.78 7.69 5.23
N ILE A 139 -0.02 8.17 6.20
CA ILE A 139 1.44 8.13 6.20
C ILE A 139 1.86 7.24 7.36
N PHE A 140 2.57 6.19 7.02
CA PHE A 140 3.14 5.26 7.98
C PHE A 140 4.59 5.60 8.24
N THR A 141 4.96 5.68 9.50
CA THR A 141 6.32 5.98 9.94
C THR A 141 6.83 4.94 10.92
N ILE A 142 8.14 4.82 10.98
CA ILE A 142 8.87 3.92 11.87
C ILE A 142 10.06 4.70 12.44
N ASP A 143 10.54 4.32 13.61
CA ASP A 143 11.77 4.88 14.14
C ASP A 143 12.96 4.45 13.27
N ALA A 144 13.72 5.44 12.77
CA ALA A 144 14.83 5.23 11.82
C ALA A 144 16.00 4.44 12.41
N THR A 145 16.09 4.34 13.74
CA THR A 145 17.15 3.54 14.42
C THR A 145 16.84 2.05 14.43
N LEU A 146 15.59 1.66 14.12
CA LEU A 146 15.16 0.28 14.10
C LEU A 146 15.71 -0.46 12.86
N THR A 147 16.01 -1.75 13.06
CA THR A 147 16.62 -2.60 12.06
C THR A 147 15.60 -3.22 11.10
N LYS A 148 16.10 -3.91 10.05
CA LYS A 148 15.28 -4.64 9.08
C LYS A 148 14.26 -5.61 9.70
N HIS A 149 14.51 -6.11 10.92
CA HIS A 149 13.58 -7.01 11.62
C HIS A 149 12.29 -6.31 12.02
N SER A 150 12.39 -5.06 12.50
CA SER A 150 11.21 -4.24 12.79
C SER A 150 10.45 -3.81 11.53
N TRP A 151 11.13 -3.71 10.39
CA TRP A 151 10.48 -3.48 9.09
C TRP A 151 9.65 -4.69 8.63
N LEU A 152 10.07 -5.92 8.98
CA LEU A 152 9.26 -7.12 8.77
C LEU A 152 7.96 -7.04 9.58
N ASP A 153 8.05 -6.74 10.88
CA ASP A 153 6.90 -6.57 11.77
C ASP A 153 5.95 -5.49 11.24
N PHE A 154 6.53 -4.38 10.76
CA PHE A 154 5.79 -3.27 10.19
C PHE A 154 5.00 -3.68 8.93
N GLY A 155 5.58 -4.51 8.05
CA GLY A 155 4.90 -5.06 6.89
C GLY A 155 3.68 -5.91 7.26
N LEU A 156 3.75 -6.68 8.35
CA LEU A 156 2.62 -7.46 8.88
C LEU A 156 1.47 -6.55 9.33
N PHE A 157 1.80 -5.44 10.02
CA PHE A 157 0.80 -4.45 10.41
C PHE A 157 0.12 -3.80 9.19
N ILE A 158 0.88 -3.36 8.19
CA ILE A 158 0.33 -2.77 6.95
C ILE A 158 -0.60 -3.76 6.25
N GLN A 159 -0.21 -5.05 6.17
CA GLN A 159 -1.07 -6.08 5.58
C GLN A 159 -2.39 -6.23 6.35
N ASN A 160 -2.35 -6.19 7.69
CA ASN A 160 -3.56 -6.23 8.51
C ASN A 160 -4.47 -5.03 8.23
N VAL A 161 -3.93 -3.81 8.08
CA VAL A 161 -4.71 -2.62 7.68
C VAL A 161 -5.42 -2.85 6.36
N MET A 162 -4.72 -3.40 5.36
CA MET A 162 -5.31 -3.66 4.04
C MET A 162 -6.41 -4.71 4.09
N LEU A 163 -6.22 -5.80 4.83
CA LEU A 163 -7.22 -6.86 4.98
C LEU A 163 -8.44 -6.40 5.78
N ALA A 164 -8.22 -5.66 6.89
CA ALA A 164 -9.30 -5.13 7.71
C ALA A 164 -10.15 -4.10 6.94
N ALA A 165 -9.52 -3.27 6.10
CA ALA A 165 -10.23 -2.36 5.21
C ALA A 165 -11.04 -3.13 4.16
N HIS A 166 -10.43 -4.12 3.50
CA HIS A 166 -11.08 -4.91 2.45
C HIS A 166 -12.29 -5.69 3.00
N GLY A 167 -12.17 -6.30 4.17
CA GLY A 167 -13.28 -6.97 4.84
C GLY A 167 -14.44 -6.04 5.22
N ARG A 168 -14.25 -4.71 5.13
CA ARG A 168 -15.26 -3.66 5.35
C ARG A 168 -15.68 -2.96 4.06
N SER A 169 -15.48 -3.58 2.91
CA SER A 169 -15.78 -3.03 1.58
C SER A 169 -15.04 -1.74 1.27
N LEU A 170 -13.93 -1.48 1.94
CA LEU A 170 -13.01 -0.40 1.63
C LEU A 170 -11.80 -0.94 0.86
N ALA A 171 -11.24 -0.10 0.03
CA ALA A 171 -10.09 -0.42 -0.80
C ALA A 171 -8.85 0.37 -0.36
N THR A 172 -7.68 -0.16 -0.67
CA THR A 172 -6.40 0.46 -0.30
C THR A 172 -5.39 0.42 -1.46
N CYS A 173 -4.43 1.35 -1.40
CA CYS A 173 -3.23 1.33 -2.23
C CYS A 173 -2.03 1.72 -1.37
N PRO A 174 -1.14 0.80 -0.98
CA PRO A 174 0.13 1.14 -0.35
C PRO A 174 1.07 1.78 -1.38
N GLN A 175 1.80 2.84 -0.96
CA GLN A 175 2.53 3.73 -1.86
C GLN A 175 3.91 4.07 -1.28
N VAL A 176 4.91 3.25 -1.59
CA VAL A 176 6.30 3.48 -1.16
C VAL A 176 6.90 4.75 -1.78
N SER A 177 6.31 5.29 -2.85
CA SER A 177 6.75 6.51 -3.52
C SER A 177 6.80 7.76 -2.62
N PHE A 178 6.07 7.77 -1.50
CA PHE A 178 6.10 8.86 -0.52
C PHE A 178 7.44 8.99 0.21
N VAL A 179 8.21 7.92 0.32
CA VAL A 179 9.53 7.93 1.00
C VAL A 179 10.47 9.00 0.46
N ARG A 180 10.44 9.27 -0.86
CA ARG A 180 11.27 10.31 -1.49
C ARG A 180 10.99 11.73 -1.00
N PHE A 181 9.86 11.95 -0.35
CA PHE A 181 9.43 13.25 0.16
C PHE A 181 9.48 13.33 1.69
N GLN A 182 10.37 12.55 2.31
CA GLN A 182 10.57 12.49 3.77
C GLN A 182 10.60 13.88 4.42
N SER A 183 11.41 14.82 3.91
CA SER A 183 11.54 16.15 4.48
C SER A 183 10.23 16.96 4.43
N ILE A 184 9.55 16.94 3.28
CA ILE A 184 8.26 17.64 3.11
C ILE A 184 7.20 17.06 4.05
N ILE A 185 7.15 15.73 4.18
CA ILE A 185 6.21 15.04 5.06
C ILE A 185 6.53 15.36 6.52
N ALA A 186 7.81 15.31 6.90
CA ALA A 186 8.27 15.61 8.24
C ALA A 186 7.89 17.05 8.64
N ASP A 187 8.13 18.02 7.78
CA ASP A 187 7.79 19.42 8.02
C ASP A 187 6.27 19.63 8.11
N HIS A 188 5.50 18.97 7.26
CA HIS A 188 4.05 19.13 7.19
C HIS A 188 3.33 18.48 8.36
N LEU A 189 3.77 17.30 8.77
CA LEU A 189 3.16 16.51 9.84
C LEU A 189 3.84 16.70 11.19
N LYS A 190 4.92 17.51 11.25
CA LYS A 190 5.72 17.73 12.46
C LYS A 190 6.23 16.42 13.05
N LEU A 191 6.79 15.57 12.17
CA LEU A 191 7.37 14.30 12.60
C LEU A 191 8.54 14.54 13.56
N ALA A 192 8.72 13.61 14.51
CA ALA A 192 9.92 13.61 15.34
C ALA A 192 11.17 13.34 14.48
N PRO A 193 12.35 13.85 14.88
CA PRO A 193 13.59 13.70 14.09
C PRO A 193 13.95 12.25 13.75
N GLU A 194 13.59 11.32 14.63
CA GLU A 194 13.83 9.89 14.45
C GLU A 194 12.75 9.18 13.60
N GLU A 195 11.68 9.86 13.21
CA GLU A 195 10.65 9.23 12.39
C GLU A 195 11.02 9.19 10.91
N ALA A 196 11.12 7.98 10.37
CA ALA A 196 11.28 7.71 8.94
C ALA A 196 9.93 7.34 8.32
N VAL A 197 9.62 7.94 7.17
CA VAL A 197 8.45 7.55 6.36
C VAL A 197 8.70 6.18 5.77
N ALA A 198 7.83 5.22 6.08
CA ALA A 198 7.89 3.87 5.52
C ALA A 198 7.11 3.79 4.20
N CYS A 199 5.90 4.31 4.17
CA CYS A 199 5.10 4.46 2.95
C CYS A 199 3.89 5.36 3.22
N GLY A 200 3.19 5.75 2.14
CA GLY A 200 1.82 6.22 2.19
C GLY A 200 0.82 5.10 1.91
N MET A 201 -0.46 5.37 2.14
CA MET A 201 -1.55 4.49 1.69
C MET A 201 -2.79 5.33 1.40
N SER A 202 -3.39 5.11 0.24
CA SER A 202 -4.73 5.59 -0.08
C SER A 202 -5.76 4.65 0.53
N LEU A 203 -6.86 5.19 1.08
CA LEU A 203 -7.97 4.41 1.59
C LEU A 203 -9.31 5.08 1.25
N GLY A 204 -10.27 4.29 0.77
CA GLY A 204 -11.60 4.74 0.38
C GLY A 204 -12.39 3.66 -0.33
N TYR A 205 -13.50 4.04 -0.95
CA TYR A 205 -14.29 3.15 -1.79
C TYR A 205 -13.70 3.11 -3.20
N ALA A 206 -13.57 1.90 -3.78
CA ALA A 206 -13.08 1.75 -5.14
C ALA A 206 -14.03 2.38 -6.15
N ASP A 207 -13.47 3.04 -7.17
CA ASP A 207 -14.21 3.37 -8.38
C ASP A 207 -14.26 2.13 -9.27
N GLU A 208 -15.39 1.43 -9.25
CA GLU A 208 -15.61 0.21 -10.02
C GLU A 208 -15.70 0.43 -11.53
N GLN A 209 -15.82 1.68 -11.98
CA GLN A 209 -15.82 2.02 -13.41
C GLN A 209 -14.39 2.15 -13.96
N ALA A 210 -13.40 2.33 -13.09
CA ALA A 210 -12.02 2.58 -13.49
C ALA A 210 -11.31 1.28 -13.93
N ALA A 211 -10.93 1.18 -15.20
CA ALA A 211 -10.26 0.01 -15.77
C ALA A 211 -8.99 -0.40 -15.00
N VAL A 212 -8.27 0.56 -14.42
CA VAL A 212 -7.06 0.31 -13.62
C VAL A 212 -7.33 -0.50 -12.35
N ASN A 213 -8.56 -0.51 -11.86
CA ASN A 213 -8.96 -1.27 -10.67
C ASN A 213 -9.31 -2.73 -10.97
N HIS A 214 -9.47 -3.09 -12.26
CA HIS A 214 -9.74 -4.46 -12.71
C HIS A 214 -8.50 -5.24 -13.12
N LEU A 215 -7.32 -4.73 -12.78
CA LEU A 215 -6.05 -5.40 -13.06
C LEU A 215 -5.89 -6.68 -12.26
N ALA A 216 -6.02 -7.82 -12.93
CA ALA A 216 -5.65 -9.11 -12.38
C ALA A 216 -4.13 -9.30 -12.53
N MET A 217 -3.40 -9.19 -11.42
CA MET A 217 -1.97 -9.45 -11.39
C MET A 217 -1.71 -10.92 -11.04
N PRO A 218 -0.94 -11.65 -11.87
CA PRO A 218 -0.61 -13.05 -11.60
C PRO A 218 0.20 -13.21 -10.31
N ARG A 219 0.18 -14.39 -9.77
CA ARG A 219 1.06 -14.83 -8.68
C ARG A 219 1.86 -16.03 -9.18
N GLU A 220 3.08 -16.13 -8.71
CA GLU A 220 3.91 -17.29 -9.00
C GLU A 220 3.27 -18.56 -8.43
N PRO A 221 3.40 -19.70 -9.11
CA PRO A 221 2.96 -20.98 -8.58
C PRO A 221 3.79 -21.38 -7.36
N LEU A 222 3.23 -22.24 -6.50
CA LEU A 222 3.86 -22.58 -5.21
C LEU A 222 5.27 -23.15 -5.37
N ASP A 223 5.50 -23.98 -6.36
CA ASP A 223 6.79 -24.63 -6.64
C ASP A 223 7.89 -23.64 -7.06
N ALA A 224 7.53 -22.48 -7.59
CA ALA A 224 8.50 -21.45 -7.95
C ALA A 224 9.23 -20.85 -6.73
N PHE A 225 8.59 -20.80 -5.57
CA PHE A 225 9.16 -20.18 -4.35
C PHE A 225 9.19 -21.09 -3.12
N THR A 226 8.65 -22.33 -3.22
CA THR A 226 8.63 -23.29 -2.10
C THR A 226 9.66 -24.39 -2.33
N ARG A 227 10.31 -24.83 -1.26
CA ARG A 227 11.15 -26.02 -1.22
C ARG A 227 10.69 -26.86 -0.05
N TRP A 228 10.32 -28.10 -0.33
CA TRP A 228 9.86 -29.06 0.67
C TRP A 228 11.05 -29.87 1.21
N HIS A 229 11.15 -30.02 2.51
CA HIS A 229 12.21 -30.80 3.16
C HIS A 229 11.58 -31.73 4.18
N GLY A 230 11.82 -33.05 4.04
CA GLY A 230 11.31 -34.09 4.95
C GLY A 230 9.83 -34.41 4.78
N PHE A 231 9.26 -34.13 3.62
CA PHE A 231 7.93 -34.56 3.21
C PHE A 231 8.09 -35.66 2.15
N ASP A 232 7.44 -36.81 2.36
CA ASP A 232 7.32 -37.86 1.35
C ASP A 232 6.33 -37.39 0.26
N GLU A 233 6.59 -37.75 -1.01
CA GLU A 233 5.72 -37.45 -2.14
C GLU A 233 4.42 -38.27 -2.10
#